data_e701befd4c3733d20d888a480d413937
#
_entry.id   e701befd4c3733d20d888a480d413937
#
_cell.length_a   1.000
_cell.length_b   1.000
_cell.length_c   1.000
_cell.angle_alpha   90.00
_cell.angle_beta   90.00
_cell.angle_gamma   90.00
#
_symmetry.space_group_name_H-M   'P 1'
#
loop_
_entity.id
_entity.type
_entity.pdbx_description
1 polymer ?
#
loop_
_entity_poly.entity_id
_entity_poly.type
_entity_poly.pdbx_seq_one_letter_code
_entity_poly.pdbx_strand_id
1 'polypeptide(L)'
;MSKIDLPHYHWLVSKHEWRFVTNTYSGSMGTLPDQGCVSVRTFNYRVYVDISSGEESTFCLIAESYIIQPWHLGGHKTDTERAEFEGSESGVREAEEWLARTAAKYGF
;
A
#
# COMPACT_ATOMS: atom_id res chain seq x y z
N MET A 1 -12.52 -12.70 5.14
CA MET A 1 -11.65 -12.50 4.00
C MET A 1 -11.27 -11.03 3.89
N SER A 2 -9.98 -10.77 3.92
CA SER A 2 -9.50 -9.39 3.87
C SER A 2 -9.56 -8.86 2.45
N LYS A 3 -10.01 -7.64 2.31
CA LYS A 3 -10.06 -6.97 1.03
C LYS A 3 -9.38 -5.61 1.16
N ILE A 4 -8.53 -5.30 0.20
CA ILE A 4 -7.85 -4.01 0.17
C ILE A 4 -8.51 -3.18 -0.91
N ASP A 5 -9.02 -2.02 -0.53
CA ASP A 5 -9.63 -1.06 -1.44
C ASP A 5 -8.69 0.14 -1.57
N LEU A 6 -8.18 0.36 -2.76
CA LEU A 6 -7.34 1.52 -3.03
C LEU A 6 -8.17 2.62 -3.69
N PRO A 7 -7.79 3.88 -3.49
CA PRO A 7 -8.47 4.98 -4.14
C PRO A 7 -8.26 4.94 -5.65
N HIS A 8 -9.01 5.73 -6.38
CA HIS A 8 -8.82 5.85 -7.82
C HIS A 8 -7.48 6.51 -8.13
N TYR A 9 -6.97 6.23 -9.31
CA TYR A 9 -5.69 6.76 -9.74
C TYR A 9 -5.63 8.30 -9.64
N HIS A 10 -6.72 8.98 -9.98
CA HIS A 10 -6.75 10.46 -9.89
C HIS A 10 -6.53 10.99 -8.49
N TRP A 11 -6.86 10.20 -7.47
CA TRP A 11 -6.62 10.61 -6.09
C TRP A 11 -5.12 10.54 -5.77
N LEU A 12 -4.44 9.56 -6.34
CA LEU A 12 -3.01 9.36 -6.11
C LEU A 12 -2.17 10.37 -6.87
N VAL A 13 -2.60 10.77 -8.03
CA VAL A 13 -1.91 11.81 -8.81
C VAL A 13 -2.94 12.63 -9.58
N SER A 14 -2.83 13.95 -9.46
CA SER A 14 -3.70 14.86 -10.19
C SER A 14 -2.88 16.00 -10.77
N LYS A 15 -3.36 16.54 -11.89
CA LYS A 15 -2.69 17.64 -12.55
C LYS A 15 -3.36 18.94 -12.16
N HIS A 16 -2.57 19.86 -11.66
CA HIS A 16 -3.02 21.21 -11.30
C HIS A 16 -2.23 22.20 -12.11
N GLU A 17 -2.88 22.79 -13.09
CA GLU A 17 -2.27 23.76 -14.01
C GLU A 17 -1.09 23.12 -14.75
N TRP A 18 0.12 23.45 -14.37
CA TRP A 18 1.34 23.00 -15.04
C TRP A 18 2.12 21.97 -14.23
N ARG A 19 1.62 21.54 -13.09
CA ARG A 19 2.32 20.59 -12.23
C ARG A 19 1.42 19.45 -11.80
N PHE A 20 2.04 18.37 -11.36
CA PHE A 20 1.34 17.23 -10.78
C PHE A 20 1.44 17.26 -9.28
N VAL A 21 0.35 16.88 -8.63
CA VAL A 21 0.29 16.76 -7.16
C VAL A 21 0.01 15.30 -6.86
N THR A 22 0.77 14.75 -5.92
CA THR A 22 0.61 13.33 -5.54
C THR A 22 0.15 13.22 -4.10
N ASN A 23 -0.56 12.14 -3.83
CA ASN A 23 -0.96 11.75 -2.48
C ASN A 23 -0.48 10.33 -2.25
N THR A 24 -0.11 10.03 -1.03
CA THR A 24 0.23 8.67 -0.64
C THR A 24 -0.94 8.10 0.13
N TYR A 25 -1.42 6.93 -0.30
CA TYR A 25 -2.47 6.23 0.42
C TYR A 25 -1.82 5.14 1.28
N SER A 26 -2.15 5.11 2.54
CA SER A 26 -1.65 4.07 3.43
C SER A 26 -2.79 3.44 4.20
N GLY A 27 -2.63 2.19 4.54
CA GLY A 27 -3.63 1.47 5.30
C GLY A 27 -2.97 0.35 6.08
N SER A 28 -3.76 -0.27 6.92
CA SER A 28 -3.30 -1.39 7.71
C SER A 28 -4.44 -2.36 7.95
N MET A 29 -4.10 -3.62 8.13
CA MET A 29 -5.04 -4.62 8.59
C MET A 29 -4.32 -5.53 9.57
N GLY A 30 -5.02 -5.99 10.56
CA GLY A 30 -4.46 -6.88 11.56
C GLY A 30 -5.41 -8.00 11.84
N THR A 31 -4.91 -9.01 12.50
CA THR A 31 -5.78 -9.99 13.11
C THR A 31 -6.53 -9.29 14.21
N LEU A 32 -7.79 -9.63 14.40
CA LEU A 32 -8.56 -9.05 15.47
C LEU A 32 -7.85 -9.31 16.79
N PRO A 33 -7.60 -8.26 17.57
CA PRO A 33 -6.94 -8.47 18.84
C PRO A 33 -7.87 -9.25 19.76
N ASP A 34 -7.31 -10.24 20.39
CA ASP A 34 -8.04 -10.97 21.39
C ASP A 34 -8.24 -10.07 22.59
N GLN A 35 -9.46 -9.58 22.73
CA GLN A 35 -9.87 -8.89 23.96
C GLN A 35 -8.93 -7.77 24.41
N GLY A 36 -8.63 -6.90 23.48
CA GLY A 36 -7.83 -5.73 23.78
C GLY A 36 -6.34 -5.98 23.89
N CYS A 37 -5.90 -7.14 23.45
CA CYS A 37 -4.48 -7.43 23.42
C CYS A 37 -3.78 -6.52 22.39
N VAL A 38 -2.72 -5.86 22.81
CA VAL A 38 -1.95 -4.96 21.95
C VAL A 38 -0.80 -5.70 21.24
N SER A 39 -0.75 -6.99 21.38
CA SER A 39 0.36 -7.81 20.92
C SER A 39 0.07 -8.53 19.62
N VAL A 40 -0.52 -7.86 18.65
CA VAL A 40 -0.81 -8.47 17.35
C VAL A 40 0.05 -7.88 16.26
N ARG A 41 0.39 -8.74 15.30
CA ARG A 41 1.05 -8.29 14.09
C ARG A 41 0.05 -7.53 13.24
N THR A 42 0.52 -6.54 12.51
CA THR A 42 -0.30 -5.83 11.54
C THR A 42 0.38 -5.82 10.19
N PHE A 43 -0.43 -5.99 9.15
CA PHE A 43 0.03 -5.85 7.78
C PHE A 43 -0.23 -4.40 7.38
N ASN A 44 0.82 -3.72 6.96
CA ASN A 44 0.72 -2.31 6.61
C ASN A 44 1.13 -2.13 5.15
N TYR A 45 0.53 -1.17 4.50
CA TYR A 45 0.86 -0.90 3.11
C TYR A 45 0.73 0.57 2.80
N ARG A 46 1.42 0.99 1.75
CA ARG A 46 1.25 2.31 1.19
C ARG A 46 1.39 2.24 -0.32
N VAL A 47 0.67 3.12 -0.99
CA VAL A 47 0.63 3.18 -2.44
C VAL A 47 0.77 4.64 -2.86
N TYR A 48 1.64 4.90 -3.81
CA TYR A 48 1.85 6.23 -4.34
C TYR A 48 2.32 6.16 -5.78
N VAL A 49 2.29 7.28 -6.46
CA VAL A 49 2.75 7.36 -7.84
C VAL A 49 4.09 8.09 -7.89
N ASP A 50 5.06 7.47 -8.55
CA ASP A 50 6.38 8.06 -8.76
C ASP A 50 6.32 8.92 -10.02
N ILE A 51 6.42 10.24 -9.86
CA ILE A 51 6.36 11.19 -10.95
C ILE A 51 7.75 11.75 -11.32
N SER A 52 8.80 11.13 -10.82
CA SER A 52 10.16 11.64 -11.02
C SER A 52 10.58 11.70 -12.48
N SER A 53 9.94 10.92 -13.35
CA SER A 53 10.22 10.95 -14.78
C SER A 53 9.78 12.25 -15.46
N GLY A 54 8.82 12.96 -14.85
CA GLY A 54 8.29 14.20 -15.38
C GLY A 54 7.26 14.04 -16.51
N GLU A 55 7.06 12.83 -17.00
CA GLU A 55 6.10 12.56 -18.07
C GLU A 55 5.05 11.58 -17.59
N GLU A 56 3.79 11.97 -17.71
CA GLU A 56 2.66 11.16 -17.25
C GLU A 56 2.67 9.73 -17.81
N SER A 57 3.05 9.59 -19.06
CA SER A 57 3.07 8.28 -19.71
C SER A 57 4.11 7.31 -19.13
N THR A 58 5.05 7.82 -18.32
CA THR A 58 6.11 7.04 -17.72
C THR A 58 6.01 6.99 -16.20
N PHE A 59 4.93 7.51 -15.63
CA PHE A 59 4.72 7.42 -14.18
C PHE A 59 4.51 5.96 -13.78
N CYS A 60 5.03 5.62 -12.61
CA CYS A 60 4.91 4.28 -12.05
C CYS A 60 4.10 4.31 -10.77
N LEU A 61 3.22 3.35 -10.61
CA LEU A 61 2.52 3.16 -9.35
C LEU A 61 3.37 2.24 -8.48
N ILE A 62 3.67 2.67 -7.28
CA ILE A 62 4.50 1.91 -6.35
C ILE A 62 3.61 1.43 -5.21
N ALA A 63 3.67 0.14 -4.92
CA ALA A 63 3.00 -0.44 -3.76
C ALA A 63 4.06 -1.06 -2.86
N GLU A 64 4.00 -0.74 -1.58
CA GLU A 64 4.92 -1.26 -0.58
C GLU A 64 4.12 -1.86 0.56
N SER A 65 4.61 -2.95 1.11
CA SER A 65 3.98 -3.56 2.27
C SER A 65 5.04 -3.99 3.28
N TYR A 66 4.64 -4.07 4.52
CA TYR A 66 5.51 -4.53 5.59
C TYR A 66 4.66 -5.02 6.75
N ILE A 67 5.27 -5.84 7.59
CA ILE A 67 4.63 -6.33 8.80
C ILE A 67 5.22 -5.58 9.98
N ILE A 68 4.36 -5.07 10.85
CA ILE A 68 4.80 -4.53 12.14
C ILE A 68 4.60 -5.64 13.15
N GLN A 69 5.68 -6.04 13.78
CA GLN A 69 5.63 -7.10 14.80
C GLN A 69 4.97 -6.60 16.07
N PRO A 70 4.41 -7.49 16.89
CA PRO A 70 3.79 -7.08 18.15
C PRO A 70 4.68 -6.18 18.98
N TRP A 71 4.07 -5.26 19.69
CA TRP A 71 4.78 -4.27 20.48
C TRP A 71 5.75 -4.89 21.48
N HIS A 72 5.35 -5.99 22.12
CA HIS A 72 6.21 -6.68 23.11
C HIS A 72 7.43 -7.34 22.46
N LEU A 73 7.47 -7.45 21.14
CA LEU A 73 8.62 -7.95 20.39
C LEU A 73 9.42 -6.79 19.77
N GLY A 74 9.14 -5.55 20.19
CA GLY A 74 9.89 -4.39 19.76
C GLY A 74 9.26 -3.58 18.64
N GLY A 75 8.12 -4.01 18.09
CA GLY A 75 7.42 -3.27 17.04
C GLY A 75 8.20 -3.09 15.75
N HIS A 76 9.10 -4.00 15.42
CA HIS A 76 9.94 -3.87 14.24
C HIS A 76 9.17 -4.09 12.94
N LYS A 77 9.57 -3.36 11.91
CA LYS A 77 9.13 -3.64 10.56
C LYS A 77 9.87 -4.85 10.03
N THR A 78 9.13 -5.81 9.50
CA THR A 78 9.69 -7.01 8.89
C THR A 78 8.97 -7.30 7.60
N ASP A 79 9.51 -8.23 6.81
CA ASP A 79 8.84 -8.73 5.59
C ASP A 79 8.39 -7.62 4.65
N THR A 80 9.28 -6.65 4.44
CA THR A 80 9.02 -5.55 3.54
C THR A 80 9.05 -6.03 2.09
N GLU A 81 8.00 -5.72 1.35
CA GLU A 81 7.93 -6.04 -0.07
C GLU A 81 7.53 -4.79 -0.85
N ARG A 82 7.94 -4.75 -2.10
CA ARG A 82 7.68 -3.62 -2.97
C ARG A 82 7.42 -4.13 -4.38
N ALA A 83 6.45 -3.54 -5.04
CA ALA A 83 6.16 -3.85 -6.44
C ALA A 83 5.82 -2.57 -7.18
N GLU A 84 6.04 -2.58 -8.49
CA GLU A 84 5.76 -1.45 -9.36
C GLU A 84 4.72 -1.87 -10.39
N PHE A 85 3.82 -0.96 -10.70
CA PHE A 85 2.74 -1.18 -11.62
C PHE A 85 2.65 -0.01 -12.58
N GLU A 86 1.86 -0.15 -13.62
CA GLU A 86 1.62 0.94 -14.55
C GLU A 86 0.92 2.10 -13.82
N GLY A 87 1.31 3.32 -14.15
CA GLY A 87 0.67 4.52 -13.61
C GLY A 87 -0.68 4.77 -14.27
N SER A 88 -1.69 4.02 -13.84
CA SER A 88 -3.03 4.07 -14.42
C SER A 88 -4.03 3.45 -13.46
N GLU A 89 -5.31 3.58 -13.77
CA GLU A 89 -6.37 2.93 -12.99
C GLU A 89 -6.20 1.41 -13.00
N SER A 90 -5.78 0.86 -14.13
CA SER A 90 -5.47 -0.56 -14.28
C SER A 90 -4.36 -0.98 -13.32
N GLY A 91 -3.32 -0.17 -13.21
CA GLY A 91 -2.23 -0.42 -12.28
C GLY A 91 -2.69 -0.41 -10.82
N VAL A 92 -3.63 0.48 -10.49
CA VAL A 92 -4.21 0.53 -9.14
C VAL A 92 -4.92 -0.79 -8.83
N ARG A 93 -5.71 -1.31 -9.79
CA ARG A 93 -6.41 -2.58 -9.57
C ARG A 93 -5.43 -3.75 -9.42
N GLU A 94 -4.37 -3.75 -10.20
CA GLU A 94 -3.31 -4.76 -10.07
C GLU A 94 -2.62 -4.68 -8.71
N ALA A 95 -2.37 -3.47 -8.24
CA ALA A 95 -1.77 -3.25 -6.92
C ALA A 95 -2.68 -3.77 -5.81
N GLU A 96 -3.99 -3.58 -5.93
CA GLU A 96 -4.95 -4.12 -4.96
C GLU A 96 -4.83 -5.64 -4.87
N GLU A 97 -4.79 -6.30 -6.02
CA GLU A 97 -4.66 -7.76 -6.06
C GLU A 97 -3.33 -8.21 -5.46
N TRP A 98 -2.26 -7.53 -5.81
CA TRP A 98 -0.94 -7.86 -5.29
C TRP A 98 -0.89 -7.71 -3.77
N LEU A 99 -1.45 -6.62 -3.24
CA LEU A 99 -1.49 -6.40 -1.79
C LEU A 99 -2.34 -7.45 -1.10
N ALA A 100 -3.49 -7.81 -1.68
CA ALA A 100 -4.36 -8.82 -1.12
C ALA A 100 -3.66 -10.19 -1.07
N ARG A 101 -2.97 -10.56 -2.14
CA ARG A 101 -2.20 -11.81 -2.18
C ARG A 101 -1.06 -11.80 -1.18
N THR A 102 -0.38 -10.67 -1.07
CA THR A 102 0.74 -10.52 -0.13
C THR A 102 0.23 -10.63 1.30
N ALA A 103 -0.88 -9.97 1.61
CA ALA A 103 -1.49 -10.07 2.93
C ALA A 103 -1.86 -11.52 3.26
N ALA A 104 -2.49 -12.21 2.32
CA ALA A 104 -2.88 -13.61 2.50
C ALA A 104 -1.66 -14.51 2.72
N LYS A 105 -0.57 -14.23 2.03
CA LYS A 105 0.68 -14.97 2.19
C LYS A 105 1.20 -14.92 3.63
N TYR A 106 0.95 -13.82 4.32
CA TYR A 106 1.38 -13.64 5.71
C TYR A 106 0.27 -13.92 6.72
N GLY A 107 -0.85 -14.44 6.27
CA GLY A 107 -1.93 -14.86 7.16
C GLY A 107 -2.96 -13.78 7.51
N PHE A 108 -3.03 -12.75 6.68
CA PHE A 108 -4.01 -11.65 6.92
C PHE A 108 -5.22 -11.72 6.01
#